data_1c4b6222bee12692ab1e97ccc782b913
#
_entry.id   1c4b6222bee12692ab1e97ccc782b913
#
_cell.length_a   1.000
_cell.length_b   1.000
_cell.length_c   1.000
_cell.angle_alpha   90.00
_cell.angle_beta   90.00
_cell.angle_gamma   90.00
#
_symmetry.space_group_name_H-M   'P 1'
#
loop_
_entity.id
_entity.type
_entity.pdbx_description
1 polymer ?
#
loop_
_entity_poly.entity_id
_entity_poly.type
_entity_poly.pdbx_seq_one_letter_code
_entity_poly.pdbx_strand_id
1 'polypeptide(L)'
;MLEALGARVSWAAFLRAFSSVSSRAFVVDLYHGLSMVPFADLLNHGAPNNAQIESDVDAYSAEMGGTVDVRAIDSIDPGEEVLNSYGELGNAELLCQYGFVLDTKSGWERCSWDVRVPE
;
A
#
# COMPACT_ATOMS: atom_id res chain seq x y z
N MET A 1 -21.23 5.97 16.89
CA MET A 1 -21.56 5.50 15.53
C MET A 1 -21.66 3.97 15.44
N LEU A 2 -20.83 3.18 16.11
CA LEU A 2 -20.96 1.70 16.15
C LEU A 2 -22.14 1.18 16.98
N GLU A 3 -22.57 1.90 18.00
CA GLU A 3 -23.76 1.54 18.80
C GLU A 3 -25.07 1.60 17.99
N ALA A 4 -25.14 2.46 16.97
CA ALA A 4 -26.32 2.59 16.11
C ALA A 4 -26.59 1.37 15.22
N LEU A 5 -25.59 0.47 15.07
CA LEU A 5 -25.71 -0.76 14.26
C LEU A 5 -26.02 -2.01 15.11
N GLY A 6 -26.15 -1.87 16.44
CA GLY A 6 -26.45 -2.99 17.37
C GLY A 6 -25.39 -4.07 17.43
N ALA A 7 -24.24 -3.88 16.79
CA ALA A 7 -23.17 -4.85 16.76
C ALA A 7 -22.16 -4.59 17.89
N ARG A 8 -22.04 -5.53 18.82
CA ARG A 8 -20.94 -5.54 19.79
C ARG A 8 -19.68 -6.10 19.13
N VAL A 9 -18.77 -5.21 18.71
CA VAL A 9 -17.48 -5.60 18.15
C VAL A 9 -16.45 -5.64 19.28
N SER A 10 -15.75 -6.77 19.45
CA SER A 10 -14.64 -6.85 20.40
C SER A 10 -13.45 -6.03 19.92
N TRP A 11 -12.64 -5.50 20.85
CA TRP A 11 -11.43 -4.77 20.52
C TRP A 11 -10.48 -5.58 19.60
N ALA A 12 -10.33 -6.88 19.87
CA ALA A 12 -9.51 -7.77 19.05
C ALA A 12 -10.06 -7.94 17.61
N ALA A 13 -11.38 -7.97 17.45
CA ALA A 13 -11.99 -8.02 16.11
C ALA A 13 -11.80 -6.70 15.35
N PHE A 14 -11.93 -5.57 16.06
CA PHE A 14 -11.64 -4.26 15.49
C PHE A 14 -10.20 -4.14 15.03
N LEU A 15 -9.22 -4.50 15.87
CA LEU A 15 -7.80 -4.44 15.52
C LEU A 15 -7.46 -5.32 14.32
N ARG A 16 -8.01 -6.54 14.25
CA ARG A 16 -7.80 -7.41 13.08
C ARG A 16 -8.34 -6.79 11.79
N ALA A 17 -9.57 -6.28 11.83
CA ALA A 17 -10.17 -5.63 10.67
C ALA A 17 -9.38 -4.38 10.26
N PHE A 18 -9.00 -3.54 11.23
CA PHE A 18 -8.20 -2.35 11.00
C PHE A 18 -6.85 -2.69 10.37
N SER A 19 -6.11 -3.65 10.92
CA SER A 19 -4.82 -4.09 10.37
C SER A 19 -4.95 -4.65 8.96
N SER A 20 -6.01 -5.44 8.69
CA SER A 20 -6.26 -6.00 7.37
C SER A 20 -6.53 -4.92 6.32
N VAL A 21 -7.28 -3.88 6.67
CA VAL A 21 -7.57 -2.76 5.76
C VAL A 21 -6.33 -1.88 5.60
N SER A 22 -5.70 -1.47 6.70
CA SER A 22 -4.57 -0.53 6.66
C SER A 22 -3.32 -1.08 5.98
N SER A 23 -3.12 -2.41 5.99
CA SER A 23 -2.00 -3.05 5.29
C SER A 23 -2.24 -3.26 3.80
N ARG A 24 -3.46 -3.01 3.29
CA ARG A 24 -3.84 -3.22 1.90
C ARG A 24 -4.37 -1.98 1.19
N ALA A 25 -4.74 -0.95 1.97
CA ALA A 25 -5.18 0.32 1.42
C ALA A 25 -3.96 1.16 1.03
N PHE A 26 -4.00 1.78 -0.14
CA PHE A 26 -2.95 2.67 -0.63
C PHE A 26 -3.57 3.89 -1.31
N VAL A 27 -2.77 4.95 -1.46
CA VAL A 27 -3.21 6.16 -2.16
C VAL A 27 -3.18 5.88 -3.65
N VAL A 28 -4.36 5.87 -4.27
CA VAL A 28 -4.51 5.65 -5.71
C VAL A 28 -4.15 6.93 -6.47
N ASP A 29 -4.79 8.02 -6.11
CA ASP A 29 -4.60 9.36 -6.68
C ASP A 29 -5.16 10.43 -5.71
N LEU A 30 -5.05 11.70 -6.09
CA LEU A 30 -5.53 12.81 -5.26
C LEU A 30 -7.05 12.90 -5.14
N TYR A 31 -7.79 12.31 -6.07
CA TYR A 31 -9.26 12.32 -6.07
C TYR A 31 -9.82 11.20 -5.21
N HIS A 32 -9.36 9.96 -5.42
CA HIS A 32 -9.83 8.79 -4.68
C HIS A 32 -9.17 8.65 -3.30
N GLY A 33 -7.99 9.23 -3.13
CA GLY A 33 -7.24 9.15 -1.87
C GLY A 33 -6.87 7.73 -1.49
N LEU A 34 -6.95 7.43 -0.18
CA LEU A 34 -6.66 6.11 0.37
C LEU A 34 -7.80 5.14 0.04
N SER A 35 -7.54 4.15 -0.77
CA SER A 35 -8.52 3.21 -1.31
C SER A 35 -8.05 1.77 -1.24
N MET A 36 -9.00 0.85 -1.20
CA MET A 36 -8.76 -0.58 -1.41
C MET A 36 -9.13 -0.92 -2.84
N VAL A 37 -8.17 -1.41 -3.60
CA VAL A 37 -8.35 -1.79 -5.01
C VAL A 37 -8.23 -3.31 -5.12
N PRO A 38 -9.35 -4.03 -5.33
CA PRO A 38 -9.33 -5.49 -5.47
C PRO A 38 -8.37 -5.92 -6.59
N PHE A 39 -7.65 -7.01 -6.37
CA PHE A 39 -6.55 -7.54 -7.17
C PHE A 39 -5.23 -6.77 -7.04
N ALA A 40 -5.21 -5.45 -7.13
CA ALA A 40 -3.99 -4.67 -6.94
C ALA A 40 -3.44 -4.80 -5.51
N ASP A 41 -4.33 -4.95 -4.53
CA ASP A 41 -3.99 -5.18 -3.12
C ASP A 41 -3.42 -6.58 -2.82
N LEU A 42 -3.43 -7.48 -3.79
CA LEU A 42 -2.83 -8.82 -3.68
C LEU A 42 -1.34 -8.84 -4.04
N LEU A 43 -0.84 -7.81 -4.72
CA LEU A 43 0.55 -7.73 -5.12
C LEU A 43 1.44 -7.48 -3.91
N ASN A 44 2.50 -8.26 -3.78
CA ASN A 44 3.50 -8.06 -2.74
C ASN A 44 4.46 -6.91 -3.08
N HIS A 45 5.10 -6.40 -2.04
CA HIS A 45 6.15 -5.39 -2.21
C HIS A 45 7.45 -6.03 -2.64
N GLY A 46 8.11 -5.42 -3.61
CA GLY A 46 9.47 -5.73 -4.01
C GLY A 46 10.35 -4.47 -4.08
N ALA A 47 11.64 -4.66 -3.79
CA ALA A 47 12.66 -3.66 -4.01
C ALA A 47 13.92 -4.37 -4.58
N PRO A 48 14.12 -4.34 -5.92
CA PRO A 48 13.29 -3.63 -6.91
C PRO A 48 11.93 -4.30 -7.15
N ASN A 49 10.96 -3.49 -7.60
CA ASN A 49 9.67 -3.95 -8.11
C ASN A 49 9.72 -4.11 -9.64
N ASN A 50 8.88 -4.98 -10.21
CA ASN A 50 8.77 -5.19 -11.66
C ASN A 50 7.41 -4.74 -12.23
N ALA A 51 6.51 -4.28 -11.37
CA ALA A 51 5.24 -3.69 -11.74
C ALA A 51 4.94 -2.47 -10.87
N GLN A 52 4.07 -1.59 -11.36
CA GLN A 52 3.57 -0.44 -10.61
C GLN A 52 2.07 -0.25 -10.81
N ILE A 53 1.43 0.40 -9.85
CA ILE A 53 0.03 0.79 -9.93
C ILE A 53 -0.02 2.22 -10.43
N GLU A 54 -0.81 2.44 -11.47
CA GLU A 54 -1.05 3.75 -12.08
C GLU A 54 -2.55 4.04 -12.07
N SER A 55 -2.91 5.30 -11.87
CA SER A 55 -4.28 5.77 -12.03
C SER A 55 -4.33 6.77 -13.18
N ASP A 56 -5.26 6.55 -14.09
CA ASP A 56 -5.45 7.39 -15.27
C ASP A 56 -6.59 8.40 -15.02
N VAL A 57 -6.58 9.01 -13.82
CA VAL A 57 -7.60 10.00 -13.44
C VAL A 57 -7.08 11.40 -13.71
N ASP A 58 -7.43 11.95 -14.86
CA ASP A 58 -7.51 13.39 -15.03
C ASP A 58 -8.87 13.92 -14.50
N ALA A 59 -9.00 15.23 -14.30
CA ALA A 59 -10.21 15.84 -13.76
C ALA A 59 -11.47 15.57 -14.57
N TYR A 60 -11.33 15.12 -15.81
CA TYR A 60 -12.44 14.80 -16.73
C TYR A 60 -12.84 13.32 -16.63
N SER A 61 -11.88 12.43 -16.50
CA SER A 61 -12.13 10.99 -16.36
C SER A 61 -12.63 10.58 -14.97
N ALA A 62 -12.43 11.41 -13.95
CA ALA A 62 -13.00 11.17 -12.61
C ALA A 62 -14.56 11.10 -12.63
N GLU A 63 -15.21 11.92 -13.46
CA GLU A 63 -16.68 11.86 -13.65
C GLU A 63 -17.13 10.67 -14.51
N MET A 64 -16.24 10.12 -15.34
CA MET A 64 -16.51 9.01 -16.26
C MET A 64 -16.04 7.64 -15.74
N GLY A 65 -15.48 7.58 -14.54
CA GLY A 65 -14.95 6.35 -13.92
C GLY A 65 -13.56 6.00 -14.47
N GLY A 66 -12.54 6.71 -14.02
CA GLY A 66 -11.15 6.41 -14.35
C GLY A 66 -10.75 4.97 -13.96
N THR A 67 -9.68 4.47 -14.57
CA THR A 67 -9.15 3.13 -14.34
C THR A 67 -7.95 3.18 -13.41
N VAL A 68 -7.77 2.10 -12.66
CA VAL A 68 -6.53 1.81 -11.93
C VAL A 68 -5.87 0.63 -12.63
N ASP A 69 -4.70 0.86 -13.19
CA ASP A 69 -3.97 -0.12 -13.97
C ASP A 69 -2.77 -0.66 -13.18
N VAL A 70 -2.51 -1.94 -13.32
CA VAL A 70 -1.26 -2.56 -12.89
C VAL A 70 -0.40 -2.75 -14.14
N ARG A 71 0.71 -2.03 -14.22
CA ARG A 71 1.58 -2.02 -15.37
C ARG A 71 2.94 -2.65 -15.05
N ALA A 72 3.37 -3.59 -15.88
CA ALA A 72 4.74 -4.10 -15.82
C ALA A 72 5.73 -2.97 -16.24
N ILE A 73 6.76 -2.79 -15.43
CA ILE A 73 7.84 -1.81 -15.69
C ILE A 73 9.14 -2.49 -16.08
N ASP A 74 9.19 -3.80 -15.92
CA ASP A 74 10.30 -4.65 -16.37
C ASP A 74 9.76 -5.94 -16.97
N SER A 75 10.63 -6.73 -17.59
CA SER A 75 10.29 -8.07 -18.08
C SER A 75 10.00 -8.99 -16.91
N ILE A 76 8.92 -9.76 -17.01
CA ILE A 76 8.51 -10.73 -16.00
C ILE A 76 8.46 -12.10 -16.67
N ASP A 77 9.31 -13.03 -16.23
CA ASP A 77 9.40 -14.37 -16.77
C ASP A 77 8.23 -15.26 -16.30
N PRO A 78 7.88 -16.29 -17.04
CA PRO A 78 6.86 -17.26 -16.62
C PRO A 78 7.20 -17.89 -15.26
N GLY A 79 6.31 -17.71 -14.28
CA GLY A 79 6.48 -18.21 -12.92
C GLY A 79 7.18 -17.24 -11.96
N GLU A 80 7.63 -16.11 -12.45
CA GLU A 80 8.13 -15.02 -11.62
C GLU A 80 6.99 -14.28 -10.93
N GLU A 81 7.23 -13.80 -9.71
CA GLU A 81 6.25 -13.03 -8.95
C GLU A 81 6.15 -11.60 -9.48
N VAL A 82 4.92 -11.12 -9.60
CA VAL A 82 4.64 -9.71 -9.92
C VAL A 82 4.72 -8.89 -8.63
N LEU A 83 5.71 -8.03 -8.54
CA LEU A 83 6.01 -7.23 -7.37
C LEU A 83 5.72 -5.75 -7.62
N ASN A 84 4.92 -5.17 -6.74
CA ASN A 84 4.64 -3.73 -6.70
C ASN A 84 5.53 -3.03 -5.67
N SER A 85 5.57 -1.71 -5.68
CA SER A 85 6.17 -0.90 -4.63
C SER A 85 5.10 -0.36 -3.68
N TYR A 86 5.29 -0.54 -2.36
CA TYR A 86 4.48 0.13 -1.32
C TYR A 86 5.04 1.51 -0.96
N GLY A 87 6.05 1.96 -1.66
CA GLY A 87 6.80 3.18 -1.43
C GLY A 87 8.26 2.90 -1.10
N GLU A 88 9.03 3.97 -0.98
CA GLU A 88 10.44 3.88 -0.56
C GLU A 88 10.52 3.72 0.96
N LEU A 89 10.21 2.53 1.46
CA LEU A 89 10.12 2.21 2.86
C LEU A 89 11.37 1.43 3.33
N GLY A 90 11.88 1.78 4.50
CA GLY A 90 12.91 0.99 5.17
C GLY A 90 12.32 -0.23 5.90
N ASN A 91 13.18 -1.18 6.28
CA ASN A 91 12.74 -2.41 6.96
C ASN A 91 11.99 -2.15 8.28
N ALA A 92 12.32 -1.07 9.00
CA ALA A 92 11.59 -0.71 10.22
C ALA A 92 10.13 -0.30 9.92
N GLU A 93 9.92 0.46 8.84
CA GLU A 93 8.59 0.89 8.39
C GLU A 93 7.80 -0.29 7.83
N LEU A 94 8.43 -1.14 7.00
CA LEU A 94 7.81 -2.36 6.47
C LEU A 94 7.37 -3.30 7.59
N LEU A 95 8.21 -3.49 8.62
CA LEU A 95 7.86 -4.32 9.77
C LEU A 95 6.67 -3.74 10.56
N CYS A 96 6.68 -2.42 10.82
CA CYS A 96 5.63 -1.78 11.61
C CYS A 96 4.29 -1.71 10.88
N GLN A 97 4.30 -1.45 9.57
CA GLN A 97 3.07 -1.24 8.81
C GLN A 97 2.51 -2.52 8.20
N TYR A 98 3.40 -3.44 7.77
CA TYR A 98 3.03 -4.60 6.98
C TYR A 98 3.42 -5.94 7.61
N GLY A 99 4.31 -5.94 8.61
CA GLY A 99 4.68 -7.13 9.36
C GLY A 99 5.75 -8.01 8.69
N PHE A 100 6.49 -7.49 7.71
CA PHE A 100 7.59 -8.19 7.05
C PHE A 100 8.82 -7.29 6.89
N VAL A 101 9.94 -7.88 6.52
CA VAL A 101 11.19 -7.19 6.16
C VAL A 101 11.73 -7.76 4.86
N LEU A 102 12.45 -6.95 4.10
CA LEU A 102 13.20 -7.40 2.93
C LEU A 102 14.59 -7.87 3.36
N ASP A 103 15.21 -8.76 2.55
CA ASP A 103 16.61 -9.15 2.76
C ASP A 103 17.50 -7.91 2.58
N THR A 104 18.38 -7.66 3.56
CA THR A 104 19.29 -6.51 3.63
C THR A 104 20.25 -6.39 2.44
N LYS A 105 20.38 -7.41 1.62
CA LYS A 105 21.15 -7.37 0.38
C LYS A 105 20.57 -6.44 -0.68
N SER A 106 19.33 -6.00 -0.53
CA SER A 106 18.65 -5.09 -1.48
C SER A 106 19.09 -3.62 -1.37
N GLY A 107 19.93 -3.25 -0.41
CA GLY A 107 20.51 -1.91 -0.30
C GLY A 107 19.55 -0.79 0.19
N TRP A 108 18.32 -1.12 0.54
CA TRP A 108 17.28 -0.16 0.96
C TRP A 108 17.14 -0.08 2.48
N GLU A 109 18.25 0.05 3.21
CA GLU A 109 18.15 0.41 4.62
C GLU A 109 18.02 1.92 4.76
N ARG A 110 16.83 2.38 5.14
CA ARG A 110 16.58 3.78 5.55
C ARG A 110 16.43 3.86 7.06
N CYS A 111 17.13 4.83 7.65
CA CYS A 111 16.88 5.28 9.00
C CYS A 111 16.38 6.73 8.93
N SER A 112 15.12 6.97 9.29
CA SER A 112 14.59 8.34 9.39
C SER A 112 14.75 8.85 10.82
N TRP A 113 15.27 10.08 10.97
CA TRP A 113 15.41 10.76 12.24
C TRP A 113 14.54 12.01 12.24
N ASP A 114 13.67 12.11 13.22
CA ASP A 114 12.92 13.35 13.47
C ASP A 114 13.81 14.33 14.26
N VAL A 115 14.35 15.31 13.59
CA VAL A 115 15.10 16.39 14.25
C VAL A 115 14.14 17.53 14.53
N ARG A 116 13.75 17.70 15.81
CA ARG A 116 13.06 18.93 16.22
C ARG A 116 14.08 20.07 16.22
N VAL A 117 13.91 21.02 15.32
CA VAL A 117 14.65 22.29 15.37
C VAL A 117 13.97 23.15 16.46
N PRO A 118 14.67 23.54 17.54
CA PRO A 118 14.11 24.50 18.50
C PRO A 118 13.82 25.83 17.82
N GLU A 119 12.68 26.46 18.16
CA GLU A 119 12.34 27.82 17.74
C GLU A 119 13.31 28.85 18.33
#